data_a34e6036816e2f3a161cbd796ad1a810
#
_entry.id   a34e6036816e2f3a161cbd796ad1a810
#
_cell.length_a   1.000
_cell.length_b   1.000
_cell.length_c   1.000
_cell.angle_alpha   90.00
_cell.angle_beta   90.00
_cell.angle_gamma   90.00
#
_symmetry.space_group_name_H-M   'P 1'
#
loop_
_entity.id
_entity.type
_entity.pdbx_description
1 polymer ?
#
loop_
_entity_poly.entity_id
_entity_poly.type
_entity_poly.pdbx_seq_one_letter_code
_entity_poly.pdbx_strand_id
1 'polypeptide(L)'
;MIRPSSLSRTDCLSEKVPDAKTIWLFRESLVRAGAIDNLFARFDKHLSRSGYLAKGGQIVDATIIQAPKQHNSQDEKAAIKAGEVPDEWKDKPAKLAQKDRDARWTVKYSKAKQPTETPTTAATKQHDIAIPMFGYKNHAGIDRVHGFIRGWTVTSASAHDGAQLRYVVTKDNTASTVWADSAYRSKTNEEWLEKNGLKSDIHQRKPKGRPMPEAMSRANGHRSKVRSAVEHVFARQKDKMKLFIRTIGISTAKVKIGVANIAYNMLRYVCLTGKPQMA
;
A
#
# COMPACT_ATOMS: atom_id res chain seq x y z
N MET A 1 21.56 20.69 -28.79
CA MET A 1 21.53 19.22 -28.85
C MET A 1 22.57 18.69 -27.85
N ILE A 2 22.20 18.51 -26.60
CA ILE A 2 23.10 18.04 -25.53
C ILE A 2 22.89 16.53 -25.42
N ARG A 3 23.87 15.75 -25.85
CA ARG A 3 23.89 14.29 -25.65
C ARG A 3 24.01 14.02 -24.14
N PRO A 4 23.21 13.14 -23.53
CA PRO A 4 23.50 12.67 -22.19
C PRO A 4 24.78 11.85 -22.25
N SER A 5 25.82 12.29 -21.53
CA SER A 5 27.03 11.55 -21.30
C SER A 5 26.68 10.20 -20.67
N SER A 6 27.17 9.12 -21.25
CA SER A 6 27.11 7.78 -20.71
C SER A 6 27.82 7.78 -19.34
N LEU A 7 27.08 7.77 -18.26
CA LEU A 7 27.59 7.49 -16.93
C LEU A 7 28.21 6.09 -16.97
N SER A 8 29.52 6.00 -16.93
CA SER A 8 30.23 4.74 -16.88
C SER A 8 29.93 4.07 -15.53
N ARG A 9 29.77 2.76 -15.55
CA ARG A 9 29.42 1.93 -14.38
C ARG A 9 30.47 1.98 -13.25
N THR A 10 31.62 2.56 -13.52
CA THR A 10 32.74 2.73 -12.60
C THR A 10 32.71 4.01 -11.76
N ASP A 11 31.97 5.04 -12.19
CA ASP A 11 31.90 6.31 -11.46
C ASP A 11 31.01 6.23 -10.20
N CYS A 12 30.07 5.28 -10.12
CA CYS A 12 29.21 5.08 -8.95
C CYS A 12 29.90 4.49 -7.71
N LEU A 13 31.12 3.96 -7.82
CA LEU A 13 31.84 3.33 -6.70
C LEU A 13 32.76 4.29 -5.95
N SER A 14 33.03 5.48 -6.50
CA SER A 14 33.88 6.51 -5.88
C SER A 14 33.11 7.51 -5.01
N GLU A 15 31.78 7.58 -5.13
CA GLU A 15 30.96 8.46 -4.31
C GLU A 15 30.74 7.87 -2.92
N LYS A 16 30.92 8.69 -1.88
CA LYS A 16 30.65 8.30 -0.49
C LYS A 16 29.17 7.94 -0.33
N VAL A 17 28.89 6.67 -0.04
CA VAL A 17 27.54 6.22 0.32
C VAL A 17 27.12 6.96 1.59
N PRO A 18 25.93 7.61 1.63
CA PRO A 18 25.45 8.30 2.81
C PRO A 18 25.35 7.35 4.02
N ASP A 19 25.80 7.81 5.15
CA ASP A 19 25.68 7.06 6.40
C ASP A 19 24.22 7.02 6.93
N ALA A 20 23.97 6.20 7.93
CA ALA A 20 22.63 6.03 8.51
C ALA A 20 22.08 7.35 9.09
N LYS A 21 22.95 8.21 9.65
CA LYS A 21 22.57 9.52 10.22
C LYS A 21 22.13 10.48 9.13
N THR A 22 22.88 10.55 8.02
CA THR A 22 22.54 11.37 6.85
C THR A 22 21.18 10.96 6.25
N ILE A 23 20.93 9.65 6.12
CA ILE A 23 19.65 9.14 5.64
C ILE A 23 18.52 9.48 6.63
N TRP A 24 18.78 9.40 7.93
CA TRP A 24 17.80 9.77 8.95
C TRP A 24 17.48 11.28 8.89
N LEU A 25 18.49 12.15 8.84
CA LEU A 25 18.32 13.60 8.73
C LEU A 25 17.53 13.98 7.46
N PHE A 26 17.83 13.34 6.34
CA PHE A 26 17.10 13.55 5.09
C PHE A 26 15.60 13.22 5.25
N ARG A 27 15.27 12.08 5.85
CA ARG A 27 13.87 11.72 6.11
C ARG A 27 13.17 12.69 7.05
N GLU A 28 13.84 13.12 8.13
CA GLU A 28 13.31 14.15 9.03
C GLU A 28 13.06 15.48 8.32
N SER A 29 13.96 15.88 7.42
CA SER A 29 13.77 17.07 6.60
C SER A 29 12.55 16.95 5.68
N LEU A 30 12.32 15.77 5.09
CA LEU A 30 11.12 15.49 4.28
C LEU A 30 9.83 15.56 5.11
N VAL A 31 9.86 15.07 6.37
CA VAL A 31 8.72 15.16 7.29
C VAL A 31 8.41 16.63 7.60
N ARG A 32 9.43 17.40 8.01
CA ARG A 32 9.27 18.83 8.38
C ARG A 32 8.76 19.67 7.21
N ALA A 33 9.24 19.39 6.01
CA ALA A 33 8.84 20.09 4.79
C ALA A 33 7.51 19.61 4.21
N GLY A 34 6.93 18.49 4.69
CA GLY A 34 5.74 17.88 4.07
C GLY A 34 5.94 17.50 2.60
N ALA A 35 7.19 17.26 2.17
CA ALA A 35 7.57 17.26 0.75
C ALA A 35 7.34 15.93 0.03
N ILE A 36 6.98 14.86 0.73
CA ILE A 36 6.92 13.52 0.15
C ILE A 36 5.89 13.38 -0.98
N ASP A 37 4.71 13.98 -0.82
CA ASP A 37 3.66 13.97 -1.84
C ASP A 37 4.11 14.72 -3.10
N ASN A 38 4.77 15.87 -2.93
CA ASN A 38 5.32 16.67 -4.03
C ASN A 38 6.43 15.93 -4.78
N LEU A 39 7.31 15.21 -4.07
CA LEU A 39 8.34 14.39 -4.70
C LEU A 39 7.72 13.26 -5.52
N PHE A 40 6.72 12.59 -4.98
CA PHE A 40 5.99 11.54 -5.69
C PHE A 40 5.33 12.11 -6.96
N ALA A 41 4.60 13.21 -6.85
CA ALA A 41 3.94 13.85 -7.97
C ALA A 41 4.93 14.33 -9.06
N ARG A 42 6.11 14.83 -8.66
CA ARG A 42 7.17 15.20 -9.61
C ARG A 42 7.69 13.99 -10.38
N PHE A 43 7.88 12.86 -9.69
CA PHE A 43 8.32 11.63 -10.35
C PHE A 43 7.24 11.07 -11.28
N ASP A 44 5.97 11.10 -10.88
CA ASP A 44 4.86 10.69 -11.73
C ASP A 44 4.73 11.54 -13.01
N LYS A 45 4.92 12.87 -12.90
CA LYS A 45 5.04 13.75 -14.07
C LYS A 45 6.21 13.40 -14.98
N HIS A 46 7.36 13.00 -14.39
CA HIS A 46 8.51 12.53 -15.16
C HIS A 46 8.15 11.25 -15.94
N LEU A 47 7.50 10.28 -15.30
CA LEU A 47 7.02 9.07 -15.97
C LEU A 47 6.11 9.40 -17.15
N SER A 48 5.16 10.30 -16.95
CA SER A 48 4.22 10.73 -18.00
C SER A 48 4.94 11.40 -19.19
N ARG A 49 5.92 12.28 -18.91
CA ARG A 49 6.76 12.92 -19.95
C ARG A 49 7.64 11.92 -20.70
N SER A 50 8.03 10.84 -20.04
CA SER A 50 8.80 9.73 -20.64
C SER A 50 7.93 8.72 -21.40
N GLY A 51 6.63 9.03 -21.64
CA GLY A 51 5.71 8.20 -22.40
C GLY A 51 4.95 7.14 -21.56
N TYR A 52 5.22 7.06 -20.26
CA TYR A 52 4.53 6.11 -19.37
C TYR A 52 3.28 6.74 -18.76
N LEU A 53 2.28 7.02 -19.58
CA LEU A 53 0.97 7.47 -19.11
C LEU A 53 0.25 6.40 -18.29
N ALA A 54 -0.56 6.79 -17.32
CA ALA A 54 -1.45 5.86 -16.63
C ALA A 54 -2.44 5.25 -17.62
N LYS A 55 -2.39 3.92 -17.80
CA LYS A 55 -3.06 3.25 -18.90
C LYS A 55 -3.75 1.94 -18.49
N GLY A 56 -4.88 1.67 -19.15
CA GLY A 56 -5.57 0.38 -19.09
C GLY A 56 -6.44 0.18 -17.84
N GLY A 57 -6.74 1.25 -17.09
CA GLY A 57 -7.49 1.22 -15.83
C GLY A 57 -6.59 1.10 -14.60
N GLN A 58 -7.20 1.00 -13.42
CA GLN A 58 -6.51 1.11 -12.14
C GLN A 58 -6.81 -0.09 -11.25
N ILE A 59 -5.82 -0.54 -10.51
CA ILE A 59 -5.94 -1.62 -9.53
C ILE A 59 -5.64 -1.03 -8.16
N VAL A 60 -6.60 -1.10 -7.25
CA VAL A 60 -6.51 -0.54 -5.90
C VAL A 60 -6.46 -1.66 -4.88
N ASP A 61 -5.52 -1.56 -3.96
CA ASP A 61 -5.41 -2.48 -2.82
C ASP A 61 -4.65 -1.83 -1.66
N ALA A 62 -4.64 -2.50 -0.50
CA ALA A 62 -3.95 -2.06 0.69
C ALA A 62 -3.07 -3.16 1.28
N THR A 63 -1.95 -2.76 1.84
CA THR A 63 -1.10 -3.70 2.58
C THR A 63 -0.71 -3.16 3.94
N ILE A 64 -0.65 -4.05 4.94
CA ILE A 64 -0.21 -3.69 6.29
C ILE A 64 1.32 -3.63 6.30
N ILE A 65 1.85 -2.49 6.76
CA ILE A 65 3.27 -2.28 7.05
C ILE A 65 3.43 -2.32 8.56
N GLN A 66 4.19 -3.29 9.02
CA GLN A 66 4.37 -3.53 10.45
C GLN A 66 5.23 -2.46 11.12
N ALA A 67 4.91 -2.17 12.37
CA ALA A 67 5.71 -1.40 13.31
C ALA A 67 6.04 -2.26 14.54
N PRO A 68 7.00 -1.85 15.41
CA PRO A 68 7.27 -2.54 16.66
C PRO A 68 6.00 -2.66 17.49
N LYS A 69 5.68 -3.87 17.92
CA LYS A 69 4.47 -4.13 18.70
C LYS A 69 4.51 -3.36 20.01
N GLN A 70 3.41 -2.72 20.36
CA GLN A 70 3.24 -2.01 21.61
C GLN A 70 2.08 -2.62 22.40
N HIS A 71 2.31 -2.82 23.68
CA HIS A 71 1.30 -3.23 24.62
C HIS A 71 0.91 -2.03 25.48
N ASN A 72 -0.35 -1.65 25.41
CA ASN A 72 -0.93 -0.54 26.16
C ASN A 72 -2.06 -1.09 27.04
N SER A 73 -2.27 -0.48 28.23
CA SER A 73 -3.41 -0.77 29.08
C SER A 73 -4.74 -0.41 28.39
N GLN A 74 -5.86 -0.77 28.98
CA GLN A 74 -7.18 -0.39 28.42
C GLN A 74 -7.37 1.13 28.49
N ASP A 75 -6.95 1.77 29.59
CA ASP A 75 -7.07 3.22 29.77
C ASP A 75 -6.15 3.98 28.81
N GLU A 76 -4.90 3.53 28.63
CA GLU A 76 -3.99 4.06 27.62
C GLU A 76 -4.61 3.95 26.20
N LYS A 77 -5.25 2.83 25.88
CA LYS A 77 -5.92 2.64 24.58
C LYS A 77 -7.12 3.58 24.40
N ALA A 78 -7.90 3.79 25.46
CA ALA A 78 -9.04 4.71 25.43
C ALA A 78 -8.61 6.15 25.19
N ALA A 79 -7.62 6.64 25.93
CA ALA A 79 -7.03 7.97 25.75
C ALA A 79 -6.46 8.16 24.33
N ILE A 80 -5.67 7.18 23.84
CA ILE A 80 -5.11 7.23 22.48
C ILE A 80 -6.22 7.24 21.42
N LYS A 81 -7.33 6.52 21.63
CA LYS A 81 -8.47 6.52 20.71
C LYS A 81 -9.20 7.86 20.72
N ALA A 82 -9.26 8.53 21.86
CA ALA A 82 -9.79 9.90 22.00
C ALA A 82 -8.86 10.98 21.40
N GLY A 83 -7.65 10.63 21.01
CA GLY A 83 -6.64 11.57 20.51
C GLY A 83 -5.80 12.21 21.62
N GLU A 84 -5.96 11.75 22.87
CA GLU A 84 -5.32 12.29 24.04
C GLU A 84 -4.00 11.59 24.38
N VAL A 85 -3.20 12.22 25.22
CA VAL A 85 -2.01 11.61 25.82
C VAL A 85 -2.44 10.96 27.13
N PRO A 86 -2.20 9.65 27.34
CA PRO A 86 -2.46 9.00 28.62
C PRO A 86 -1.78 9.74 29.77
N ASP A 87 -2.49 9.96 30.88
CA ASP A 87 -1.98 10.76 32.00
C ASP A 87 -0.67 10.24 32.56
N GLU A 88 -0.52 8.91 32.69
CA GLU A 88 0.73 8.28 33.14
C GLU A 88 1.95 8.56 32.24
N TRP A 89 1.73 9.04 31.00
CA TRP A 89 2.83 9.34 30.06
C TRP A 89 3.25 10.80 30.13
N LYS A 90 2.38 11.71 30.62
CA LYS A 90 2.65 13.15 30.71
C LYS A 90 3.90 13.43 31.55
N ASP A 91 4.05 12.71 32.66
CA ASP A 91 5.18 12.84 33.57
C ASP A 91 6.39 11.98 33.19
N LYS A 92 6.30 11.23 32.08
CA LYS A 92 7.34 10.31 31.60
C LYS A 92 7.73 10.60 30.17
N PRO A 93 8.46 11.69 29.89
CA PRO A 93 8.76 12.14 28.52
C PRO A 93 9.50 11.08 27.69
N ALA A 94 10.35 10.26 28.31
CA ALA A 94 11.04 9.15 27.65
C ALA A 94 10.04 8.08 27.17
N LYS A 95 9.03 7.72 28.00
CA LYS A 95 7.96 6.78 27.62
C LYS A 95 7.13 7.37 26.49
N LEU A 96 6.73 8.64 26.60
CA LEU A 96 5.95 9.35 25.57
C LEU A 96 6.68 9.38 24.21
N ALA A 97 7.99 9.65 24.22
CA ALA A 97 8.80 9.68 23.01
C ALA A 97 8.96 8.31 22.32
N GLN A 98 8.79 7.22 23.06
CA GLN A 98 8.92 5.85 22.54
C GLN A 98 7.58 5.23 22.10
N LYS A 99 6.45 5.83 22.45
CA LYS A 99 5.12 5.30 22.17
C LYS A 99 4.53 5.89 20.89
N ASP A 100 4.17 5.01 19.95
CA ASP A 100 3.47 5.39 18.73
C ASP A 100 1.96 5.48 19.01
N ARG A 101 1.41 6.70 18.91
CA ARG A 101 -0.01 6.96 19.16
C ARG A 101 -0.87 6.88 17.89
N ASP A 102 -0.26 6.73 16.73
CA ASP A 102 -0.95 6.68 15.44
C ASP A 102 -1.07 5.26 14.89
N ALA A 103 -0.08 4.41 15.16
CA ALA A 103 -0.13 3.00 14.80
C ALA A 103 -1.25 2.26 15.57
N ARG A 104 -1.89 1.30 14.92
CA ARG A 104 -3.02 0.54 15.51
C ARG A 104 -2.86 -0.95 15.27
N TRP A 105 -3.50 -1.72 16.14
CA TRP A 105 -3.69 -3.13 15.94
C TRP A 105 -4.78 -3.41 14.90
N THR A 106 -4.56 -4.44 14.12
CA THR A 106 -5.55 -5.05 13.21
C THR A 106 -5.34 -6.55 13.20
N VAL A 107 -6.34 -7.28 12.72
CA VAL A 107 -6.26 -8.74 12.59
C VAL A 107 -6.33 -9.11 11.11
N LYS A 108 -5.36 -9.89 10.66
CA LYS A 108 -5.37 -10.54 9.36
C LYS A 108 -5.70 -12.01 9.55
N TYR A 109 -6.67 -12.51 8.81
CA TYR A 109 -6.99 -13.94 8.82
C TYR A 109 -6.22 -14.65 7.71
N SER A 110 -5.46 -15.69 8.10
CA SER A 110 -4.88 -16.63 7.16
C SER A 110 -5.92 -17.72 6.88
N LYS A 111 -6.37 -17.81 5.63
CA LYS A 111 -7.32 -18.86 5.24
C LYS A 111 -6.66 -20.23 5.35
N ALA A 112 -7.35 -21.16 5.96
CA ALA A 112 -6.97 -22.57 5.96
C ALA A 112 -6.89 -23.09 4.52
N LYS A 113 -5.84 -23.85 4.20
CA LYS A 113 -5.76 -24.56 2.93
C LYS A 113 -6.85 -25.62 2.92
N GLN A 114 -7.72 -25.61 1.92
CA GLN A 114 -8.64 -26.74 1.69
C GLN A 114 -7.81 -27.97 1.32
N PRO A 115 -8.07 -29.14 1.91
CA PRO A 115 -7.40 -30.38 1.47
C PRO A 115 -7.74 -30.63 0.00
N THR A 116 -6.72 -30.92 -0.78
CA THR A 116 -6.83 -31.11 -2.24
C THR A 116 -7.31 -32.51 -2.62
N GLU A 117 -7.47 -33.41 -1.66
CA GLU A 117 -7.87 -34.78 -1.89
C GLU A 117 -9.15 -35.14 -1.12
N THR A 118 -9.94 -36.05 -1.73
CA THR A 118 -11.18 -36.59 -1.20
C THR A 118 -11.03 -37.09 0.25
N PRO A 119 -11.89 -36.67 1.16
CA PRO A 119 -11.74 -36.98 2.58
C PRO A 119 -12.02 -38.47 2.84
N THR A 120 -10.97 -39.24 2.98
CA THR A 120 -11.03 -40.53 3.68
C THR A 120 -10.81 -40.21 5.17
N THR A 121 -11.84 -40.40 5.98
CA THR A 121 -11.89 -40.22 7.45
C THR A 121 -11.88 -38.76 7.94
N ALA A 122 -12.95 -38.40 8.69
CA ALA A 122 -13.15 -37.25 9.59
C ALA A 122 -12.15 -36.06 9.45
N ALA A 123 -12.19 -35.34 8.33
CA ALA A 123 -11.36 -34.17 8.11
C ALA A 123 -11.76 -33.09 9.12
N THR A 124 -10.92 -32.83 10.10
CA THR A 124 -11.07 -31.73 11.07
C THR A 124 -11.17 -30.43 10.29
N LYS A 125 -12.27 -29.69 10.43
CA LYS A 125 -12.44 -28.36 9.85
C LYS A 125 -11.26 -27.49 10.26
N GLN A 126 -10.38 -27.17 9.34
CA GLN A 126 -9.32 -26.19 9.59
C GLN A 126 -9.94 -24.81 9.72
N HIS A 127 -9.66 -24.14 10.83
CA HIS A 127 -10.12 -22.79 11.09
C HIS A 127 -9.14 -21.75 10.57
N ASP A 128 -9.67 -20.60 10.15
CA ASP A 128 -8.83 -19.46 9.79
C ASP A 128 -8.02 -18.98 11.02
N ILE A 129 -6.72 -18.79 10.83
CA ILE A 129 -5.82 -18.34 11.90
C ILE A 129 -5.84 -16.81 11.93
N ALA A 130 -6.21 -16.26 13.08
CA ALA A 130 -6.17 -14.82 13.33
C ALA A 130 -4.75 -14.37 13.65
N ILE A 131 -4.15 -13.56 12.79
CA ILE A 131 -2.80 -13.03 12.96
C ILE A 131 -2.90 -11.55 13.34
N PRO A 132 -2.63 -11.17 14.62
CA PRO A 132 -2.64 -9.78 15.03
C PRO A 132 -1.40 -9.05 14.48
N MET A 133 -1.62 -7.89 13.89
CA MET A 133 -0.57 -7.04 13.33
C MET A 133 -0.72 -5.61 13.86
N PHE A 134 0.39 -4.97 14.18
CA PHE A 134 0.45 -3.60 14.65
C PHE A 134 1.21 -2.73 13.66
N GLY A 135 0.70 -1.56 13.31
CA GLY A 135 1.38 -0.63 12.41
C GLY A 135 0.43 0.24 11.59
N TYR A 136 0.76 0.36 10.30
CA TYR A 136 0.12 1.24 9.34
C TYR A 136 -0.32 0.45 8.10
N LYS A 137 -1.16 1.07 7.27
CA LYS A 137 -1.50 0.57 5.94
C LYS A 137 -0.95 1.50 4.86
N ASN A 138 -0.37 0.90 3.82
CA ASN A 138 -0.12 1.55 2.54
C ASN A 138 -1.27 1.19 1.60
N HIS A 139 -2.10 2.16 1.26
CA HIS A 139 -3.12 2.03 0.23
C HIS A 139 -2.52 2.53 -1.08
N ALA A 140 -2.58 1.75 -2.13
CA ALA A 140 -1.99 2.09 -3.42
C ALA A 140 -2.93 1.79 -4.57
N GLY A 141 -2.97 2.70 -5.54
CA GLY A 141 -3.58 2.52 -6.86
C GLY A 141 -2.48 2.44 -7.90
N ILE A 142 -2.44 1.36 -8.69
CA ILE A 142 -1.48 1.18 -9.77
C ILE A 142 -2.18 1.25 -11.13
N ASP A 143 -1.48 1.73 -12.16
CA ASP A 143 -1.96 1.55 -13.52
C ASP A 143 -1.80 0.09 -13.97
N ARG A 144 -2.77 -0.41 -14.74
CA ARG A 144 -2.80 -1.82 -15.13
C ARG A 144 -1.71 -2.20 -16.13
N VAL A 145 -1.36 -1.30 -17.06
CA VAL A 145 -0.44 -1.63 -18.16
C VAL A 145 1.01 -1.61 -17.71
N HIS A 146 1.43 -0.56 -17.05
CA HIS A 146 2.83 -0.39 -16.67
C HIS A 146 3.11 -0.87 -15.24
N GLY A 147 2.08 -0.92 -14.37
CA GLY A 147 2.19 -1.31 -12.97
C GLY A 147 2.91 -0.30 -12.09
N PHE A 148 2.89 0.99 -12.46
CA PHE A 148 3.36 2.08 -11.61
C PHE A 148 2.31 2.44 -10.57
N ILE A 149 2.75 2.75 -9.37
CA ILE A 149 1.89 3.38 -8.36
C ILE A 149 1.59 4.80 -8.83
N ARG A 150 0.30 5.15 -8.95
CA ARG A 150 -0.18 6.47 -9.41
C ARG A 150 -0.81 7.27 -8.29
N GLY A 151 -1.50 6.60 -7.39
CA GLY A 151 -2.09 7.20 -6.19
C GLY A 151 -1.76 6.38 -4.97
N TRP A 152 -1.57 7.02 -3.83
CA TRP A 152 -1.31 6.33 -2.58
C TRP A 152 -1.69 7.17 -1.37
N THR A 153 -2.00 6.49 -0.27
CA THR A 153 -2.20 7.13 1.03
C THR A 153 -1.82 6.18 2.16
N VAL A 154 -1.53 6.74 3.32
CA VAL A 154 -1.15 5.98 4.52
C VAL A 154 -2.15 6.23 5.63
N THR A 155 -2.56 5.16 6.29
CA THR A 155 -3.44 5.21 7.45
C THR A 155 -2.91 4.32 8.56
N SER A 156 -3.52 4.39 9.74
CA SER A 156 -3.33 3.35 10.76
C SER A 156 -3.82 1.99 10.24
N ALA A 157 -3.26 0.89 10.77
CA ALA A 157 -3.64 -0.45 10.32
C ALA A 157 -5.10 -0.82 10.58
N SER A 158 -5.79 -0.15 11.51
CA SER A 158 -7.21 -0.37 11.81
C SER A 158 -8.17 0.33 10.86
N ALA A 159 -7.68 1.27 10.02
CA ALA A 159 -8.54 2.01 9.09
C ALA A 159 -9.18 1.06 8.05
N HIS A 160 -10.44 1.35 7.70
CA HIS A 160 -11.17 0.57 6.71
C HIS A 160 -10.68 0.90 5.29
N ASP A 161 -10.33 -0.13 4.50
CA ASP A 161 -9.73 0.04 3.18
C ASP A 161 -10.67 0.75 2.20
N GLY A 162 -11.95 0.40 2.22
CA GLY A 162 -12.96 1.00 1.34
C GLY A 162 -13.11 2.52 1.49
N ALA A 163 -12.83 3.08 2.68
CA ALA A 163 -12.87 4.52 2.90
C ALA A 163 -11.75 5.28 2.16
N GLN A 164 -10.70 4.56 1.75
CA GLN A 164 -9.51 5.16 1.13
C GLN A 164 -9.57 5.18 -0.40
N LEU A 165 -10.59 4.59 -1.03
CA LEU A 165 -10.70 4.49 -2.50
C LEU A 165 -10.48 5.84 -3.20
N ARG A 166 -11.15 6.89 -2.71
CA ARG A 166 -11.14 8.23 -3.31
C ARG A 166 -9.75 8.90 -3.30
N TYR A 167 -8.89 8.50 -2.37
CA TYR A 167 -7.56 9.09 -2.19
C TYR A 167 -6.48 8.41 -3.02
N VAL A 168 -6.77 7.21 -3.56
CA VAL A 168 -5.80 6.42 -4.33
C VAL A 168 -6.19 6.26 -5.80
N VAL A 169 -7.44 6.51 -6.15
CA VAL A 169 -7.90 6.53 -7.54
C VAL A 169 -7.54 7.85 -8.19
N THR A 170 -6.91 7.80 -9.36
CA THR A 170 -6.57 8.99 -10.17
C THR A 170 -7.51 9.12 -11.36
N LYS A 171 -7.68 10.35 -11.87
CA LYS A 171 -8.54 10.63 -13.05
C LYS A 171 -7.77 10.60 -14.36
N ASP A 172 -6.45 10.53 -14.32
CA ASP A 172 -5.57 10.67 -15.47
C ASP A 172 -5.33 9.35 -16.23
N ASN A 173 -6.07 8.29 -15.88
CA ASN A 173 -5.93 7.00 -16.55
C ASN A 173 -6.70 6.97 -17.87
N THR A 174 -6.10 6.41 -18.92
CA THR A 174 -6.71 6.31 -20.25
C THR A 174 -7.93 5.39 -20.33
N ALA A 175 -8.18 4.58 -19.30
CA ALA A 175 -9.36 3.73 -19.18
C ALA A 175 -10.03 3.93 -17.83
N SER A 176 -11.35 3.89 -17.80
CA SER A 176 -12.17 4.21 -16.63
C SER A 176 -12.28 3.08 -15.61
N THR A 177 -11.85 1.86 -15.91
CA THR A 177 -12.12 0.70 -15.05
C THR A 177 -11.24 0.70 -13.79
N VAL A 178 -11.89 0.46 -12.64
CA VAL A 178 -11.25 0.37 -11.33
C VAL A 178 -11.49 -1.03 -10.73
N TRP A 179 -10.40 -1.77 -10.49
CA TRP A 179 -10.41 -3.07 -9.82
C TRP A 179 -9.99 -2.93 -8.37
N ALA A 180 -10.75 -3.53 -7.48
CA ALA A 180 -10.41 -3.62 -6.06
C ALA A 180 -11.03 -4.87 -5.43
N ASP A 181 -10.67 -5.16 -4.19
CA ASP A 181 -11.30 -6.25 -3.45
C ASP A 181 -12.70 -5.89 -2.93
N SER A 182 -13.38 -6.86 -2.35
CA SER A 182 -14.74 -6.65 -1.83
C SER A 182 -14.83 -5.70 -0.63
N ALA A 183 -13.73 -5.38 0.04
CA ALA A 183 -13.72 -4.39 1.13
C ALA A 183 -14.00 -2.97 0.61
N TYR A 184 -13.62 -2.70 -0.63
CA TYR A 184 -13.89 -1.42 -1.30
C TYR A 184 -15.32 -1.28 -1.83
N ARG A 185 -16.09 -2.39 -1.88
CA ARG A 185 -17.45 -2.35 -2.40
C ARG A 185 -18.43 -1.81 -1.38
N SER A 186 -18.94 -0.61 -1.61
CA SER A 186 -19.97 0.04 -0.84
C SER A 186 -20.82 0.92 -1.77
N LYS A 187 -22.09 1.17 -1.39
CA LYS A 187 -22.96 2.06 -2.15
C LYS A 187 -22.30 3.42 -2.41
N THR A 188 -21.71 3.99 -1.38
CA THR A 188 -21.03 5.29 -1.45
C THR A 188 -19.84 5.29 -2.42
N ASN A 189 -19.07 4.20 -2.52
CA ASN A 189 -17.96 4.09 -3.45
C ASN A 189 -18.44 3.86 -4.88
N GLU A 190 -19.46 3.03 -5.09
CA GLU A 190 -20.05 2.82 -6.41
C GLU A 190 -20.61 4.13 -6.99
N GLU A 191 -21.42 4.87 -6.19
CA GLU A 191 -21.95 6.19 -6.57
C GLU A 191 -20.83 7.20 -6.87
N TRP A 192 -19.75 7.17 -6.08
CA TRP A 192 -18.60 8.05 -6.31
C TRP A 192 -17.87 7.71 -7.61
N LEU A 193 -17.66 6.43 -7.90
CA LEU A 193 -17.04 5.99 -9.15
C LEU A 193 -17.90 6.41 -10.34
N GLU A 194 -19.18 6.14 -10.31
CA GLU A 194 -20.13 6.51 -11.36
C GLU A 194 -20.14 8.03 -11.61
N LYS A 195 -20.27 8.84 -10.55
CA LYS A 195 -20.23 10.31 -10.62
C LYS A 195 -18.92 10.84 -11.25
N ASN A 196 -17.81 10.11 -11.13
CA ASN A 196 -16.52 10.49 -11.72
C ASN A 196 -16.27 9.82 -13.08
N GLY A 197 -17.26 9.18 -13.71
CA GLY A 197 -17.13 8.51 -15.00
C GLY A 197 -16.26 7.24 -14.95
N LEU A 198 -16.09 6.66 -13.78
CA LEU A 198 -15.27 5.48 -13.57
C LEU A 198 -16.15 4.22 -13.49
N LYS A 199 -15.70 3.16 -14.15
CA LYS A 199 -16.38 1.87 -14.16
C LYS A 199 -15.88 1.00 -12.99
N SER A 200 -16.80 0.58 -12.12
CA SER A 200 -16.49 -0.34 -11.04
C SER A 200 -16.35 -1.77 -11.53
N ASP A 201 -15.19 -2.36 -11.30
CA ASP A 201 -14.95 -3.79 -11.43
C ASP A 201 -14.41 -4.38 -10.10
N ILE A 202 -14.98 -3.84 -9.00
CA ILE A 202 -14.72 -4.28 -7.63
C ILE A 202 -15.35 -5.65 -7.40
N HIS A 203 -14.66 -6.52 -6.65
CA HIS A 203 -15.17 -7.85 -6.30
C HIS A 203 -16.56 -7.77 -5.65
N GLN A 204 -17.43 -8.67 -6.07
CA GLN A 204 -18.76 -8.79 -5.45
C GLN A 204 -18.66 -9.63 -4.18
N ARG A 205 -19.38 -9.20 -3.15
CA ARG A 205 -19.48 -9.94 -1.88
C ARG A 205 -20.43 -11.13 -2.04
N LYS A 206 -20.10 -12.21 -1.33
CA LYS A 206 -21.01 -13.35 -1.20
C LYS A 206 -22.36 -12.88 -0.60
N PRO A 207 -23.51 -13.26 -1.19
CA PRO A 207 -24.82 -12.97 -0.61
C PRO A 207 -24.93 -13.55 0.81
N LYS A 208 -25.59 -12.82 1.70
CA LYS A 208 -25.80 -13.29 3.08
C LYS A 208 -26.69 -14.54 3.08
N GLY A 209 -26.28 -15.59 3.78
CA GLY A 209 -27.06 -16.83 3.94
C GLY A 209 -27.16 -17.75 2.72
N ARG A 210 -26.51 -17.39 1.58
CA ARG A 210 -26.58 -18.20 0.33
C ARG A 210 -25.18 -18.49 -0.18
N PRO A 211 -24.96 -19.59 -0.93
CA PRO A 211 -23.69 -19.83 -1.61
C PRO A 211 -23.44 -18.76 -2.68
N MET A 212 -22.17 -18.57 -3.04
CA MET A 212 -21.80 -17.68 -4.13
C MET A 212 -22.32 -18.25 -5.46
N PRO A 213 -23.10 -17.48 -6.25
CA PRO A 213 -23.51 -17.93 -7.59
C PRO A 213 -22.29 -18.17 -8.49
N GLU A 214 -22.35 -19.20 -9.32
CA GLU A 214 -21.20 -19.57 -10.19
C GLU A 214 -20.76 -18.44 -11.14
N ALA A 215 -21.70 -17.75 -11.75
CA ALA A 215 -21.42 -16.60 -12.62
C ALA A 215 -20.65 -15.50 -11.86
N MET A 216 -21.07 -15.23 -10.61
CA MET A 216 -20.40 -14.27 -9.74
C MET A 216 -19.00 -14.77 -9.33
N SER A 217 -18.84 -16.06 -9.03
CA SER A 217 -17.56 -16.69 -8.72
C SER A 217 -16.61 -16.60 -9.88
N ARG A 218 -17.04 -16.93 -11.10
CA ARG A 218 -16.25 -16.80 -12.34
C ARG A 218 -15.83 -15.33 -12.59
N ALA A 219 -16.75 -14.40 -12.47
CA ALA A 219 -16.47 -12.98 -12.63
C ALA A 219 -15.44 -12.48 -11.59
N ASN A 220 -15.57 -12.89 -10.32
CA ASN A 220 -14.59 -12.58 -9.29
C ASN A 220 -13.22 -13.25 -9.57
N GLY A 221 -13.19 -14.44 -10.15
CA GLY A 221 -11.97 -15.10 -10.61
C GLY A 221 -11.22 -14.29 -11.68
N HIS A 222 -11.93 -13.72 -12.65
CA HIS A 222 -11.32 -12.79 -13.63
C HIS A 222 -10.76 -11.54 -12.97
N ARG A 223 -11.50 -10.93 -12.04
CA ARG A 223 -11.05 -9.75 -11.29
C ARG A 223 -9.81 -10.04 -10.45
N SER A 224 -9.75 -11.23 -9.83
CA SER A 224 -8.57 -11.68 -9.06
C SER A 224 -7.31 -11.77 -9.90
N LYS A 225 -7.41 -12.27 -11.13
CA LYS A 225 -6.27 -12.32 -12.06
C LYS A 225 -5.70 -10.94 -12.37
N VAL A 226 -6.56 -9.95 -12.55
CA VAL A 226 -6.12 -8.56 -12.78
C VAL A 226 -5.50 -7.98 -11.50
N ARG A 227 -6.14 -8.20 -10.33
CA ARG A 227 -5.68 -7.69 -9.04
C ARG A 227 -4.33 -8.25 -8.59
N SER A 228 -3.96 -9.46 -9.01
CA SER A 228 -2.67 -10.05 -8.61
C SER A 228 -1.46 -9.16 -8.94
N ALA A 229 -1.59 -8.25 -9.90
CA ALA A 229 -0.52 -7.31 -10.24
C ALA A 229 -0.11 -6.39 -9.07
N VAL A 230 -1.04 -5.95 -8.21
CA VAL A 230 -0.71 -5.09 -7.07
C VAL A 230 -0.03 -5.88 -5.94
N GLU A 231 -0.29 -7.18 -5.84
CA GLU A 231 0.37 -8.05 -4.87
C GLU A 231 1.88 -8.12 -5.09
N HIS A 232 2.33 -8.09 -6.36
CA HIS A 232 3.75 -8.01 -6.69
C HIS A 232 4.41 -6.71 -6.21
N VAL A 233 3.68 -5.58 -6.24
CA VAL A 233 4.16 -4.31 -5.68
C VAL A 233 4.45 -4.45 -4.20
N PHE A 234 3.46 -4.97 -3.47
CA PHE A 234 3.56 -5.13 -2.01
C PHE A 234 4.57 -6.19 -1.59
N ALA A 235 4.67 -7.30 -2.32
CA ALA A 235 5.69 -8.30 -2.11
C ALA A 235 7.09 -7.70 -2.25
N ARG A 236 7.34 -6.93 -3.33
CA ARG A 236 8.64 -6.26 -3.52
C ARG A 236 8.98 -5.31 -2.39
N GLN A 237 8.01 -4.52 -1.91
CA GLN A 237 8.21 -3.61 -0.78
C GLN A 237 8.55 -4.36 0.52
N LYS A 238 7.85 -5.46 0.81
CA LYS A 238 8.07 -6.24 2.04
C LYS A 238 9.32 -7.11 1.98
N ASP A 239 9.51 -7.84 0.88
CA ASP A 239 10.54 -8.88 0.80
C ASP A 239 11.89 -8.31 0.34
N LYS A 240 11.91 -7.48 -0.70
CA LYS A 240 13.15 -6.92 -1.24
C LYS A 240 13.57 -5.64 -0.53
N MET A 241 12.64 -4.70 -0.29
CA MET A 241 12.94 -3.44 0.39
C MET A 241 12.89 -3.55 1.91
N LYS A 242 12.43 -4.68 2.48
CA LYS A 242 12.31 -4.91 3.93
C LYS A 242 11.56 -3.76 4.62
N LEU A 243 10.47 -3.30 4.00
CA LEU A 243 9.71 -2.16 4.48
C LEU A 243 9.06 -2.47 5.83
N PHE A 244 9.55 -1.82 6.87
CA PHE A 244 9.09 -1.94 8.24
C PHE A 244 9.20 -0.56 8.91
N ILE A 245 8.19 -0.11 9.65
CA ILE A 245 8.19 1.21 10.28
C ILE A 245 8.85 1.10 11.67
N ARG A 246 9.99 1.77 11.83
CA ARG A 246 10.69 1.87 13.14
C ARG A 246 10.61 3.28 13.73
N THR A 247 10.04 4.20 12.98
CA THR A 247 9.81 5.59 13.40
C THR A 247 8.45 5.71 14.06
N ILE A 248 8.23 6.76 14.82
CA ILE A 248 7.01 7.03 15.58
C ILE A 248 6.18 8.08 14.85
N GLY A 249 4.88 7.85 14.78
CA GLY A 249 3.91 8.78 14.21
C GLY A 249 3.65 8.60 12.71
N ILE A 250 2.44 8.98 12.30
CA ILE A 250 1.94 8.76 10.93
C ILE A 250 2.70 9.60 9.89
N SER A 251 3.17 10.79 10.23
CA SER A 251 3.93 11.64 9.32
C SER A 251 5.27 11.02 8.91
N THR A 252 6.00 10.45 9.86
CA THR A 252 7.26 9.74 9.61
C THR A 252 7.03 8.42 8.88
N ALA A 253 5.97 7.70 9.24
CA ALA A 253 5.54 6.48 8.54
C ALA A 253 5.17 6.79 7.08
N LYS A 254 4.44 7.89 6.83
CA LYS A 254 4.07 8.37 5.49
C LYS A 254 5.30 8.66 4.63
N VAL A 255 6.29 9.36 5.17
CA VAL A 255 7.55 9.62 4.44
C VAL A 255 8.26 8.31 4.11
N LYS A 256 8.39 7.38 5.05
CA LYS A 256 9.07 6.11 4.79
C LYS A 256 8.36 5.25 3.74
N ILE A 257 7.05 5.16 3.81
CA ILE A 257 6.23 4.45 2.83
C ILE A 257 6.26 5.15 1.47
N GLY A 258 6.17 6.48 1.44
CA GLY A 258 6.26 7.28 0.22
C GLY A 258 7.60 7.12 -0.50
N VAL A 259 8.71 7.13 0.24
CA VAL A 259 10.04 6.83 -0.32
C VAL A 259 10.09 5.42 -0.92
N ALA A 260 9.50 4.41 -0.25
CA ALA A 260 9.41 3.05 -0.80
C ALA A 260 8.53 2.98 -2.06
N ASN A 261 7.43 3.75 -2.12
CA ASN A 261 6.59 3.86 -3.31
C ASN A 261 7.35 4.49 -4.49
N ILE A 262 8.10 5.58 -4.25
CA ILE A 262 8.96 6.22 -5.26
C ILE A 262 10.05 5.25 -5.72
N ALA A 263 10.76 4.61 -4.80
CA ALA A 263 11.81 3.64 -5.11
C ALA A 263 11.28 2.46 -5.94
N TYR A 264 10.08 1.96 -5.61
CA TYR A 264 9.41 0.95 -6.43
C TYR A 264 9.20 1.46 -7.86
N ASN A 265 8.65 2.65 -8.03
CA ASN A 265 8.40 3.24 -9.34
C ASN A 265 9.72 3.47 -10.12
N MET A 266 10.79 3.93 -9.46
CA MET A 266 12.12 4.08 -10.08
C MET A 266 12.66 2.74 -10.59
N LEU A 267 12.62 1.70 -9.76
CA LEU A 267 13.05 0.35 -10.17
C LEU A 267 12.19 -0.22 -11.30
N ARG A 268 10.90 0.07 -11.29
CA ARG A 268 9.98 -0.33 -12.36
C ARG A 268 10.30 0.40 -13.66
N TYR A 269 10.58 1.70 -13.58
CA TYR A 269 11.00 2.52 -14.72
C TYR A 269 12.27 1.97 -15.37
N VAL A 270 13.33 1.73 -14.59
CA VAL A 270 14.58 1.14 -15.07
C VAL A 270 14.34 -0.23 -15.73
N CYS A 271 13.47 -1.06 -15.14
CA CYS A 271 13.13 -2.36 -15.69
C CYS A 271 12.41 -2.26 -17.05
N LEU A 272 11.58 -1.24 -17.26
CA LEU A 272 10.85 -1.04 -18.50
C LEU A 272 11.70 -0.36 -19.59
N THR A 273 12.55 0.59 -19.21
CA THR A 273 13.46 1.28 -20.15
C THR A 273 14.63 0.41 -20.59
N GLY A 274 15.11 -0.50 -19.72
CA GLY A 274 16.21 -1.43 -20.03
C GLY A 274 15.81 -2.63 -20.88
N LYS A 275 14.50 -2.82 -21.20
CA LYS A 275 14.07 -3.82 -22.16
C LYS A 275 14.14 -3.21 -23.56
N PRO A 276 14.77 -3.88 -24.56
CA PRO A 276 14.64 -3.46 -25.94
C PRO A 276 13.14 -3.41 -26.27
N GLN A 277 12.67 -2.27 -26.78
CA GLN A 277 11.33 -2.17 -27.34
C GLN A 277 11.31 -3.14 -28.53
N MET A 278 10.63 -4.25 -28.37
CA MET A 278 10.26 -5.07 -29.52
C MET A 278 9.27 -4.23 -30.34
N ALA A 279 9.71 -3.83 -31.52
CA ALA A 279 8.95 -3.08 -32.50
C ALA A 279 7.74 -3.93 -32.98
#